data_071dea7f0250d03ccd90e257e222bcc7
#
_entry.id   071dea7f0250d03ccd90e257e222bcc7
#
_cell.length_a   1.000
_cell.length_b   1.000
_cell.length_c   1.000
_cell.angle_alpha   90.00
_cell.angle_beta   90.00
_cell.angle_gamma   90.00
#
_symmetry.space_group_name_H-M   'P 1'
#
loop_
_entity.id
_entity.type
_entity.pdbx_description
1 polymer ?
#
loop_
_entity_poly.entity_id
_entity_poly.type
_entity_poly.pdbx_seq_one_letter_code
_entity_poly.pdbx_strand_id
1 'polypeptide(L)'
;MRLLLINPKYPESFWSFKWAVDHVLPNKRAINPPLGLATLAALCPPSWQVEIVDENVESIPLDPAADLIGVCGMGVQFQRQSELLCYYRSKGYYVVAGGSFASLCPERYALLADTVVAGEAEYIWPRFCAEFDRGCAAGLYRETGVVALSDSPIPRFDLLKLDRYSTATVQFSRGCPFRCEFCDIIVMFGRKPRNKSLGQIEGELDALRSLGITNVFFVDDNLIGRPSAAKELLRGLIEYQRRHRCAFRFGSEVSINLAQDAELLQLMRDANFGWVFIGIESPDPQTLKDTRKVQNTRQDVLSSVRAIYAYGIDVLGGFIVGFDNDTLESFDGQYRFIMKSGIQAAMVGLLTALPKTPLYERLQREGRLRESDHALDNTKLATNVVPKHMGYDQLLAAYQRLYRRLLTDRAIAERIRHKLRYLRRPVYAGEYPLPQRFAIVWRLLFKGILAGGPSRLGHFLRTIPWTSPRKIPLTVVDWIAGLAMQDYVHRHFRHKSPRDQPGIDRKFAALRNVIGEHLRAGRVALATHAVQIDMALSLDRLAGRRFFDQLARRLDHLLSVRDATLKLTIERLLSRDVAGVDRLLTRLARHGDRISIVLNTQLVHLVRVDSSRFRLLLTDAAA
;
A
#
# COMPACT_ATOMS: atom_id res chain seq x y z
N MET A 1 -19.19 -16.47 -20.06
CA MET A 1 -18.90 -15.06 -19.74
C MET A 1 -17.42 -14.90 -19.43
N ARG A 2 -16.82 -13.76 -19.80
CA ARG A 2 -15.43 -13.41 -19.52
C ARG A 2 -15.43 -12.22 -18.56
N LEU A 3 -14.92 -12.42 -17.36
CA LEU A 3 -14.83 -11.42 -16.29
C LEU A 3 -13.39 -10.98 -16.10
N LEU A 4 -13.15 -9.67 -16.17
CA LEU A 4 -11.89 -9.06 -15.77
C LEU A 4 -12.07 -8.36 -14.40
N LEU A 5 -11.31 -8.79 -13.40
CA LEU A 5 -11.27 -8.15 -12.08
C LEU A 5 -10.00 -7.30 -11.95
N ILE A 6 -10.15 -6.04 -11.60
CA ILE A 6 -9.04 -5.09 -11.51
C ILE A 6 -8.87 -4.59 -10.08
N ASN A 7 -7.64 -4.71 -9.56
CA ASN A 7 -7.18 -3.97 -8.39
C ASN A 7 -6.49 -2.69 -8.86
N PRO A 8 -7.07 -1.49 -8.63
CA PRO A 8 -6.46 -0.24 -9.04
C PRO A 8 -5.13 0.03 -8.33
N LYS A 9 -4.25 0.80 -8.95
CA LYS A 9 -2.97 1.20 -8.35
C LYS A 9 -3.19 1.98 -7.06
N TYR A 10 -2.44 1.60 -6.01
CA TYR A 10 -2.38 2.36 -4.77
C TYR A 10 -1.59 3.66 -4.96
N PRO A 11 -2.01 4.77 -4.35
CA PRO A 11 -1.12 5.90 -4.17
C PRO A 11 0.07 5.47 -3.31
N GLU A 12 1.26 5.97 -3.65
CA GLU A 12 2.44 5.64 -2.87
C GLU A 12 2.28 6.11 -1.41
N SER A 13 2.62 5.24 -0.47
CA SER A 13 2.52 5.48 0.97
C SER A 13 3.68 4.81 1.72
N PHE A 14 3.75 4.97 3.03
CA PHE A 14 4.70 4.20 3.86
C PHE A 14 4.51 2.69 3.71
N TRP A 15 3.28 2.24 3.52
CA TRP A 15 2.91 0.83 3.40
C TRP A 15 3.44 0.18 2.13
N SER A 16 3.70 0.98 1.09
CA SER A 16 4.19 0.44 -0.18
C SER A 16 5.65 -0.02 -0.12
N PHE A 17 6.45 0.48 0.84
CA PHE A 17 7.89 0.23 0.92
C PHE A 17 8.60 0.33 -0.44
N LYS A 18 8.14 1.25 -1.28
CA LYS A 18 8.48 1.31 -2.70
C LYS A 18 9.98 1.30 -2.97
N TRP A 19 10.78 2.06 -2.21
CA TRP A 19 12.23 2.04 -2.36
C TRP A 19 12.80 0.62 -2.18
N ALA A 20 12.31 -0.13 -1.19
CA ALA A 20 12.77 -1.50 -0.94
C ALA A 20 12.37 -2.44 -2.08
N VAL A 21 11.13 -2.33 -2.56
CA VAL A 21 10.60 -3.13 -3.67
C VAL A 21 11.36 -2.85 -4.96
N ASP A 22 11.60 -1.58 -5.29
CA ASP A 22 12.25 -1.20 -6.55
C ASP A 22 13.77 -1.44 -6.56
N HIS A 23 14.42 -1.38 -5.41
CA HIS A 23 15.88 -1.35 -5.37
C HIS A 23 16.53 -2.52 -4.65
N VAL A 24 15.86 -3.16 -3.71
CA VAL A 24 16.45 -4.17 -2.83
C VAL A 24 15.85 -5.55 -3.06
N LEU A 25 14.54 -5.67 -3.03
CA LEU A 25 13.85 -6.96 -3.15
C LEU A 25 13.89 -7.48 -4.59
N PRO A 26 14.35 -8.73 -4.82
CA PRO A 26 14.44 -9.27 -6.17
C PRO A 26 13.04 -9.61 -6.71
N ASN A 27 12.74 -9.12 -7.91
CA ASN A 27 11.52 -9.42 -8.69
C ASN A 27 10.18 -9.04 -8.02
N LYS A 28 10.21 -8.32 -6.90
CA LYS A 28 9.00 -7.88 -6.22
C LYS A 28 8.53 -6.54 -6.76
N ARG A 29 7.21 -6.32 -6.77
CA ARG A 29 6.54 -5.11 -7.24
C ARG A 29 5.62 -4.51 -6.18
N ALA A 30 5.03 -5.36 -5.32
CA ALA A 30 4.17 -4.97 -4.22
C ALA A 30 4.40 -5.86 -3.00
N ILE A 31 3.81 -5.49 -1.87
CA ILE A 31 3.95 -6.25 -0.62
C ILE A 31 2.91 -7.36 -0.57
N ASN A 32 1.63 -7.04 -0.71
CA ASN A 32 0.51 -7.97 -0.54
C ASN A 32 -0.35 -8.06 -1.81
N PRO A 33 -0.82 -9.27 -2.19
CA PRO A 33 -1.78 -9.46 -3.28
C PRO A 33 -3.21 -9.10 -2.86
N PRO A 34 -4.13 -8.84 -3.83
CA PRO A 34 -5.53 -8.52 -3.57
C PRO A 34 -6.36 -9.78 -3.25
N LEU A 35 -6.31 -10.27 -2.00
CA LEU A 35 -7.01 -11.47 -1.55
C LEU A 35 -8.52 -11.44 -1.87
N GLY A 36 -9.17 -10.28 -1.67
CA GLY A 36 -10.60 -10.14 -1.93
C GLY A 36 -10.99 -10.45 -3.37
N LEU A 37 -10.15 -10.10 -4.36
CA LEU A 37 -10.42 -10.45 -5.76
C LEU A 37 -10.25 -11.96 -6.03
N ALA A 38 -9.27 -12.60 -5.40
CA ALA A 38 -9.11 -14.05 -5.52
C ALA A 38 -10.27 -14.82 -4.86
N THR A 39 -10.81 -14.30 -3.75
CA THR A 39 -12.02 -14.86 -3.10
C THR A 39 -13.24 -14.65 -4.00
N LEU A 40 -13.41 -13.43 -4.57
CA LEU A 40 -14.49 -13.12 -5.49
C LEU A 40 -14.47 -14.01 -6.74
N ALA A 41 -13.29 -14.26 -7.29
CA ALA A 41 -13.11 -15.17 -8.43
C ALA A 41 -13.54 -16.61 -8.12
N ALA A 42 -13.33 -17.06 -6.87
CA ALA A 42 -13.78 -18.39 -6.42
C ALA A 42 -15.30 -18.51 -6.25
N LEU A 43 -15.99 -17.39 -6.12
CA LEU A 43 -17.46 -17.31 -6.00
C LEU A 43 -18.16 -17.19 -7.36
N CYS A 44 -17.41 -17.05 -8.46
CA CYS A 44 -17.99 -17.00 -9.80
C CYS A 44 -18.50 -18.36 -10.26
N PRO A 45 -19.53 -18.40 -11.13
CA PRO A 45 -19.96 -19.65 -11.77
C PRO A 45 -18.78 -20.38 -12.47
N PRO A 46 -18.71 -21.72 -12.41
CA PRO A 46 -17.64 -22.47 -13.06
C PRO A 46 -17.53 -22.27 -14.58
N SER A 47 -18.62 -21.85 -15.23
CA SER A 47 -18.68 -21.53 -16.66
C SER A 47 -18.04 -20.18 -17.02
N TRP A 48 -17.74 -19.33 -16.03
CA TRP A 48 -17.13 -18.03 -16.28
C TRP A 48 -15.61 -18.16 -16.37
N GLN A 49 -15.02 -17.48 -17.34
CA GLN A 49 -13.59 -17.26 -17.42
C GLN A 49 -13.23 -16.00 -16.66
N VAL A 50 -12.42 -16.14 -15.60
CA VAL A 50 -12.06 -15.01 -14.72
C VAL A 50 -10.57 -14.72 -14.86
N GLU A 51 -10.25 -13.47 -15.09
CA GLU A 51 -8.89 -12.91 -15.04
C GLU A 51 -8.79 -11.87 -13.92
N ILE A 52 -7.66 -11.87 -13.20
CA ILE A 52 -7.36 -10.85 -12.18
C ILE A 52 -6.13 -10.07 -12.64
N VAL A 53 -6.27 -8.75 -12.74
CA VAL A 53 -5.18 -7.83 -13.02
C VAL A 53 -4.99 -6.88 -11.83
N ASP A 54 -3.79 -6.89 -11.26
CA ASP A 54 -3.39 -5.92 -10.24
C ASP A 54 -2.47 -4.85 -10.85
N GLU A 55 -2.97 -3.63 -10.97
CA GLU A 55 -2.23 -2.49 -11.53
C GLU A 55 -0.97 -2.13 -10.72
N ASN A 56 -0.81 -2.66 -9.52
CA ASN A 56 0.41 -2.48 -8.72
C ASN A 56 1.58 -3.33 -9.21
N VAL A 57 1.31 -4.42 -9.92
CA VAL A 57 2.34 -5.38 -10.37
C VAL A 57 2.41 -5.55 -11.88
N GLU A 58 1.34 -5.19 -12.61
CA GLU A 58 1.25 -5.28 -14.06
C GLU A 58 0.39 -4.17 -14.67
N SER A 59 0.50 -4.00 -15.98
CA SER A 59 -0.32 -3.03 -16.72
C SER A 59 -1.74 -3.54 -16.91
N ILE A 60 -2.71 -2.63 -16.74
CA ILE A 60 -4.10 -2.92 -17.08
C ILE A 60 -4.29 -3.04 -18.60
N PRO A 61 -5.12 -3.97 -19.08
CA PRO A 61 -5.52 -4.02 -20.49
C PRO A 61 -6.52 -2.89 -20.77
N LEU A 62 -6.23 -2.06 -21.77
CA LEU A 62 -7.08 -0.92 -22.13
C LEU A 62 -8.23 -1.31 -23.08
N ASP A 63 -8.12 -2.46 -23.72
CA ASP A 63 -9.16 -3.04 -24.58
C ASP A 63 -9.22 -4.57 -24.35
N PRO A 64 -9.74 -4.98 -23.17
CA PRO A 64 -9.78 -6.41 -22.84
C PRO A 64 -10.88 -7.14 -23.61
N ALA A 65 -10.64 -8.39 -23.94
CA ALA A 65 -11.68 -9.27 -24.45
C ALA A 65 -12.56 -9.77 -23.29
N ALA A 66 -13.29 -8.87 -22.63
CA ALA A 66 -14.15 -9.13 -21.48
C ALA A 66 -15.61 -8.74 -21.78
N ASP A 67 -16.55 -9.47 -21.19
CA ASP A 67 -17.98 -9.14 -21.23
C ASP A 67 -18.36 -8.27 -20.02
N LEU A 68 -17.58 -8.34 -18.94
CA LEU A 68 -17.82 -7.68 -17.66
C LEU A 68 -16.49 -7.28 -17.01
N ILE A 69 -16.42 -6.06 -16.43
CA ILE A 69 -15.23 -5.58 -15.74
C ILE A 69 -15.59 -5.18 -14.31
N GLY A 70 -14.98 -5.85 -13.34
CA GLY A 70 -15.10 -5.52 -11.92
C GLY A 70 -13.88 -4.73 -11.43
N VAL A 71 -14.09 -3.54 -10.84
CA VAL A 71 -13.02 -2.73 -10.26
C VAL A 71 -13.22 -2.62 -8.76
N CYS A 72 -12.27 -3.16 -7.99
CA CYS A 72 -12.38 -3.25 -6.52
C CYS A 72 -11.30 -2.39 -5.85
N GLY A 73 -11.71 -1.45 -4.99
CA GLY A 73 -10.78 -0.53 -4.35
C GLY A 73 -11.12 -0.17 -2.91
N MET A 74 -10.09 0.31 -2.20
CA MET A 74 -10.22 0.96 -0.89
C MET A 74 -10.38 2.48 -1.06
N GLY A 75 -10.67 3.20 0.04
CA GLY A 75 -10.82 4.65 0.03
C GLY A 75 -9.65 5.40 -0.60
N VAL A 76 -8.42 4.96 -0.33
CA VAL A 76 -7.21 5.54 -0.92
C VAL A 76 -7.08 5.33 -2.43
N GLN A 77 -7.77 4.33 -2.99
CA GLN A 77 -7.79 4.02 -4.42
C GLN A 77 -8.99 4.64 -5.15
N PHE A 78 -9.92 5.31 -4.45
CA PHE A 78 -11.18 5.79 -5.03
C PHE A 78 -10.99 6.63 -6.29
N GLN A 79 -10.02 7.54 -6.29
CA GLN A 79 -9.75 8.36 -7.49
C GLN A 79 -9.39 7.48 -8.69
N ARG A 80 -8.45 6.53 -8.50
CA ARG A 80 -8.03 5.63 -9.59
C ARG A 80 -9.13 4.67 -10.01
N GLN A 81 -9.88 4.17 -9.05
CA GLN A 81 -11.06 3.32 -9.30
C GLN A 81 -12.10 4.05 -10.15
N SER A 82 -12.39 5.31 -9.82
CA SER A 82 -13.33 6.15 -10.59
C SER A 82 -12.84 6.38 -12.02
N GLU A 83 -11.56 6.70 -12.20
CA GLU A 83 -10.94 6.87 -13.53
C GLU A 83 -11.13 5.61 -14.39
N LEU A 84 -10.91 4.42 -13.82
CA LEU A 84 -11.03 3.15 -14.54
C LEU A 84 -12.49 2.80 -14.86
N LEU A 85 -13.40 2.99 -13.91
CA LEU A 85 -14.83 2.77 -14.12
C LEU A 85 -15.35 3.67 -15.25
N CYS A 86 -15.07 4.97 -15.21
CA CYS A 86 -15.47 5.89 -16.29
C CYS A 86 -14.87 5.48 -17.64
N TYR A 87 -13.58 5.11 -17.67
CA TYR A 87 -12.93 4.71 -18.92
C TYR A 87 -13.60 3.49 -19.54
N TYR A 88 -13.73 2.38 -18.80
CA TYR A 88 -14.30 1.16 -19.37
C TYR A 88 -15.77 1.31 -19.73
N ARG A 89 -16.51 2.09 -18.93
CA ARG A 89 -17.92 2.39 -19.26
C ARG A 89 -18.04 3.21 -20.54
N SER A 90 -17.16 4.18 -20.77
CA SER A 90 -17.13 4.96 -22.03
C SER A 90 -16.80 4.10 -23.26
N LYS A 91 -16.14 2.96 -23.05
CA LYS A 91 -15.86 1.95 -24.10
C LYS A 91 -17.00 0.95 -24.31
N GLY A 92 -18.08 1.07 -23.57
CA GLY A 92 -19.25 0.19 -23.70
C GLY A 92 -19.19 -1.11 -22.90
N TYR A 93 -18.20 -1.27 -22.01
CA TYR A 93 -18.16 -2.41 -21.10
C TYR A 93 -19.17 -2.25 -19.97
N TYR A 94 -19.78 -3.35 -19.54
CA TYR A 94 -20.53 -3.38 -18.29
C TYR A 94 -19.55 -3.33 -17.12
N VAL A 95 -19.70 -2.36 -16.22
CA VAL A 95 -18.74 -2.13 -15.14
C VAL A 95 -19.35 -2.30 -13.75
N VAL A 96 -18.63 -3.00 -12.88
CA VAL A 96 -19.04 -3.25 -11.49
C VAL A 96 -18.04 -2.63 -10.54
N ALA A 97 -18.52 -1.83 -9.59
CA ALA A 97 -17.74 -1.28 -8.50
C ALA A 97 -17.88 -2.12 -7.23
N GLY A 98 -16.75 -2.42 -6.57
CA GLY A 98 -16.72 -3.12 -5.29
C GLY A 98 -15.57 -2.67 -4.39
N GLY A 99 -15.42 -3.32 -3.25
CA GLY A 99 -14.37 -3.07 -2.27
C GLY A 99 -14.87 -2.32 -1.03
N SER A 100 -13.95 -2.05 -0.10
CA SER A 100 -14.30 -1.48 1.21
C SER A 100 -14.92 -0.08 1.08
N PHE A 101 -14.46 0.74 0.16
CA PHE A 101 -15.03 2.08 0.01
C PHE A 101 -16.39 2.07 -0.68
N ALA A 102 -16.61 1.19 -1.66
CA ALA A 102 -17.92 0.97 -2.25
C ALA A 102 -18.92 0.42 -1.21
N SER A 103 -18.45 -0.37 -0.25
CA SER A 103 -19.26 -0.85 0.87
C SER A 103 -19.64 0.25 1.86
N LEU A 104 -18.69 1.15 2.16
CA LEU A 104 -18.94 2.30 3.05
C LEU A 104 -19.79 3.38 2.37
N CYS A 105 -19.50 3.74 1.12
CA CYS A 105 -20.08 4.89 0.42
C CYS A 105 -20.58 4.49 -0.99
N PRO A 106 -21.54 3.55 -1.12
CA PRO A 106 -22.02 3.07 -2.42
C PRO A 106 -22.66 4.19 -3.26
N GLU A 107 -23.23 5.21 -2.61
CA GLU A 107 -23.81 6.38 -3.25
C GLU A 107 -22.81 7.15 -4.13
N ARG A 108 -21.52 7.10 -3.82
CA ARG A 108 -20.47 7.75 -4.62
C ARG A 108 -20.19 7.05 -5.95
N TYR A 109 -20.68 5.83 -6.12
CA TYR A 109 -20.46 5.02 -7.32
C TYR A 109 -21.69 4.95 -8.24
N ALA A 110 -22.83 5.49 -7.84
CA ALA A 110 -24.08 5.37 -8.56
C ALA A 110 -24.05 5.87 -10.02
N LEU A 111 -23.20 6.87 -10.31
CA LEU A 111 -23.00 7.40 -11.66
C LEU A 111 -21.74 6.84 -12.36
N LEU A 112 -20.90 6.10 -11.64
CA LEU A 112 -19.61 5.61 -12.13
C LEU A 112 -19.67 4.17 -12.64
N ALA A 113 -20.60 3.36 -12.10
CA ALA A 113 -20.71 1.94 -12.40
C ALA A 113 -22.15 1.57 -12.77
N ASP A 114 -22.31 0.49 -13.53
CA ASP A 114 -23.63 -0.08 -13.85
C ASP A 114 -24.19 -0.85 -12.66
N THR A 115 -23.29 -1.49 -11.88
CA THR A 115 -23.65 -2.17 -10.63
C THR A 115 -22.63 -1.83 -9.53
N VAL A 116 -23.13 -1.66 -8.31
CA VAL A 116 -22.33 -1.53 -7.09
C VAL A 116 -22.55 -2.74 -6.20
N VAL A 117 -21.46 -3.39 -5.76
CA VAL A 117 -21.48 -4.51 -4.81
C VAL A 117 -20.94 -3.99 -3.47
N ALA A 118 -21.81 -3.87 -2.47
CA ALA A 118 -21.58 -3.22 -1.19
C ALA A 118 -21.73 -4.20 -0.02
N GLY A 119 -20.64 -4.46 0.70
CA GLY A 119 -20.57 -5.41 1.82
C GLY A 119 -19.76 -6.65 1.50
N GLU A 120 -19.95 -7.69 2.32
CA GLU A 120 -19.28 -8.99 2.12
C GLU A 120 -19.91 -9.71 0.92
N ALA A 121 -19.06 -10.23 0.03
CA ALA A 121 -19.50 -10.66 -1.30
C ALA A 121 -20.01 -12.10 -1.37
N GLU A 122 -19.81 -12.91 -0.35
CA GLU A 122 -20.03 -14.35 -0.36
C GLU A 122 -21.46 -14.75 -0.80
N TYR A 123 -22.48 -13.95 -0.44
CA TYR A 123 -23.88 -14.22 -0.82
C TYR A 123 -24.37 -13.35 -1.97
N ILE A 124 -23.96 -12.09 -2.01
CA ILE A 124 -24.48 -11.14 -2.99
C ILE A 124 -23.82 -11.25 -4.37
N TRP A 125 -22.54 -11.71 -4.42
CA TRP A 125 -21.85 -11.88 -5.69
C TRP A 125 -22.39 -13.06 -6.53
N PRO A 126 -22.63 -14.27 -5.98
CA PRO A 126 -23.28 -15.34 -6.73
C PRO A 126 -24.68 -14.95 -7.22
N ARG A 127 -25.44 -14.18 -6.43
CA ARG A 127 -26.74 -13.66 -6.84
C ARG A 127 -26.59 -12.69 -8.02
N PHE A 128 -25.65 -11.76 -7.95
CA PHE A 128 -25.36 -10.86 -9.06
C PHE A 128 -25.00 -11.64 -10.32
N CYS A 129 -24.09 -12.62 -10.25
CA CYS A 129 -23.72 -13.44 -11.40
C CYS A 129 -24.92 -14.12 -12.06
N ALA A 130 -25.79 -14.73 -11.25
CA ALA A 130 -26.98 -15.40 -11.76
C ALA A 130 -28.00 -14.42 -12.40
N GLU A 131 -28.14 -13.22 -11.86
CA GLU A 131 -29.02 -12.18 -12.41
C GLU A 131 -28.39 -11.54 -13.66
N PHE A 132 -27.08 -11.39 -13.69
CA PHE A 132 -26.36 -10.88 -14.86
C PHE A 132 -26.45 -11.84 -16.06
N ASP A 133 -26.28 -13.15 -15.84
CA ASP A 133 -26.45 -14.17 -16.90
C ASP A 133 -27.87 -14.16 -17.49
N ARG A 134 -28.88 -13.73 -16.72
CA ARG A 134 -30.28 -13.59 -17.17
C ARG A 134 -30.59 -12.20 -17.77
N GLY A 135 -29.63 -11.28 -17.80
CA GLY A 135 -29.83 -9.91 -18.29
C GLY A 135 -30.68 -9.03 -17.38
N CYS A 136 -30.82 -9.36 -16.07
CA CYS A 136 -31.66 -8.63 -15.12
C CYS A 136 -30.87 -8.17 -13.86
N ALA A 137 -29.59 -7.90 -14.01
CA ALA A 137 -28.76 -7.42 -12.92
C ALA A 137 -29.22 -6.06 -12.39
N ALA A 138 -29.27 -5.92 -11.06
CA ALA A 138 -29.64 -4.69 -10.39
C ALA A 138 -28.44 -3.72 -10.29
N GLY A 139 -28.72 -2.41 -10.16
CA GLY A 139 -27.68 -1.38 -10.00
C GLY A 139 -26.98 -1.41 -8.63
N LEU A 140 -27.55 -2.07 -7.62
CA LEU A 140 -26.97 -2.18 -6.28
C LEU A 140 -27.28 -3.55 -5.66
N TYR A 141 -26.22 -4.24 -5.24
CA TYR A 141 -26.28 -5.41 -4.37
C TYR A 141 -25.66 -5.05 -3.02
N ARG A 142 -26.45 -5.13 -1.97
CA ARG A 142 -26.00 -4.80 -0.61
C ARG A 142 -26.15 -6.00 0.29
N GLU A 143 -25.10 -6.38 1.01
CA GLU A 143 -25.16 -7.30 2.11
C GLU A 143 -25.57 -6.55 3.38
N THR A 144 -26.66 -6.96 3.98
CA THR A 144 -27.17 -6.38 5.23
C THR A 144 -27.15 -7.35 6.39
N GLY A 145 -26.85 -8.62 6.10
CA GLY A 145 -26.76 -9.69 7.05
C GLY A 145 -25.35 -9.91 7.62
N VAL A 146 -25.15 -11.05 8.20
CA VAL A 146 -23.88 -11.51 8.72
C VAL A 146 -23.45 -12.73 7.93
N VAL A 147 -22.38 -12.61 7.16
CA VAL A 147 -21.82 -13.72 6.38
C VAL A 147 -21.16 -14.72 7.33
N ALA A 148 -21.50 -16.00 7.21
CA ALA A 148 -20.78 -17.07 7.88
C ALA A 148 -19.47 -17.35 7.14
N LEU A 149 -18.31 -17.21 7.80
CA LEU A 149 -17.02 -17.42 7.15
C LEU A 149 -16.76 -18.89 6.77
N SER A 150 -17.56 -19.85 7.31
CA SER A 150 -17.61 -21.24 6.83
C SER A 150 -17.96 -21.33 5.35
N ASP A 151 -18.69 -20.36 4.81
CA ASP A 151 -19.16 -20.34 3.43
C ASP A 151 -18.19 -19.62 2.48
N SER A 152 -17.13 -19.01 3.04
CA SER A 152 -16.09 -18.37 2.23
C SER A 152 -15.22 -19.44 1.54
N PRO A 153 -15.06 -19.40 0.22
CA PRO A 153 -14.31 -20.41 -0.53
C PRO A 153 -12.79 -20.26 -0.34
N ILE A 154 -12.03 -21.26 -0.77
CA ILE A 154 -10.59 -21.14 -0.96
C ILE A 154 -10.36 -20.15 -2.10
N PRO A 155 -9.56 -19.07 -1.88
CA PRO A 155 -9.30 -18.07 -2.91
C PRO A 155 -8.58 -18.66 -4.12
N ARG A 156 -8.86 -18.14 -5.30
CA ARG A 156 -8.20 -18.50 -6.56
C ARG A 156 -6.78 -17.89 -6.64
N PHE A 157 -5.88 -18.38 -5.79
CA PHE A 157 -4.47 -17.97 -5.74
C PHE A 157 -3.75 -18.20 -7.07
N ASP A 158 -4.19 -19.17 -7.85
CA ASP A 158 -3.69 -19.49 -9.18
C ASP A 158 -3.86 -18.35 -10.20
N LEU A 159 -4.82 -17.45 -9.98
CA LEU A 159 -5.04 -16.26 -10.83
C LEU A 159 -4.16 -15.06 -10.43
N LEU A 160 -3.41 -15.15 -9.33
CA LEU A 160 -2.54 -14.08 -8.85
C LEU A 160 -1.08 -14.32 -9.25
N LYS A 161 -0.37 -13.28 -9.64
CA LYS A 161 1.08 -13.31 -9.94
C LYS A 161 1.91 -13.27 -8.65
N LEU A 162 1.79 -14.32 -7.80
CA LEU A 162 2.34 -14.35 -6.43
C LEU A 162 3.86 -14.16 -6.38
N ASP A 163 4.59 -14.47 -7.45
CA ASP A 163 6.03 -14.21 -7.58
C ASP A 163 6.37 -12.71 -7.52
N ARG A 164 5.41 -11.82 -7.80
CA ARG A 164 5.56 -10.36 -7.78
C ARG A 164 5.35 -9.72 -6.41
N TYR A 165 4.85 -10.47 -5.43
CA TYR A 165 4.57 -9.97 -4.07
C TYR A 165 5.57 -10.48 -3.05
N SER A 166 5.77 -9.70 -1.97
CA SER A 166 6.67 -10.11 -0.88
C SER A 166 6.06 -11.19 0.01
N THR A 167 4.73 -11.18 0.14
CA THR A 167 3.95 -12.16 0.90
C THR A 167 2.75 -12.62 0.09
N ALA A 168 2.20 -13.80 0.39
CA ALA A 168 0.80 -14.10 0.09
C ALA A 168 -0.08 -13.69 1.28
N THR A 169 -1.38 -13.64 1.08
CA THR A 169 -2.34 -13.26 2.13
C THR A 169 -3.38 -14.33 2.31
N VAL A 170 -3.75 -14.58 3.57
CA VAL A 170 -4.89 -15.41 3.99
C VAL A 170 -5.70 -14.65 5.03
N GLN A 171 -6.94 -15.00 5.24
CA GLN A 171 -7.78 -14.39 6.27
C GLN A 171 -8.44 -15.47 7.11
N PHE A 172 -8.20 -15.43 8.42
CA PHE A 172 -8.82 -16.34 9.38
C PHE A 172 -10.09 -15.73 9.98
N SER A 173 -10.08 -14.43 10.30
CA SER A 173 -11.20 -13.78 10.97
C SER A 173 -11.59 -12.44 10.34
N ARG A 174 -12.85 -12.05 10.54
CA ARG A 174 -13.39 -10.70 10.25
C ARG A 174 -14.10 -10.16 11.47
N GLY A 175 -13.93 -8.85 11.72
CA GLY A 175 -14.51 -8.13 12.83
C GLY A 175 -13.59 -8.04 14.03
N CYS A 176 -13.81 -7.01 14.86
CA CYS A 176 -12.96 -6.69 16.00
C CYS A 176 -13.81 -6.38 17.22
N PRO A 177 -13.51 -6.95 18.44
CA PRO A 177 -14.35 -6.78 19.62
C PRO A 177 -14.28 -5.37 20.22
N PHE A 178 -13.28 -4.57 19.83
CA PHE A 178 -13.04 -3.25 20.37
C PHE A 178 -13.93 -2.16 19.74
N ARG A 179 -13.91 -0.93 20.31
CA ARG A 179 -14.82 0.17 19.95
C ARG A 179 -14.08 1.46 19.63
N CYS A 180 -12.89 1.35 19.01
CA CYS A 180 -12.12 2.54 18.66
C CYS A 180 -12.94 3.48 17.76
N GLU A 181 -13.09 4.75 18.13
CA GLU A 181 -14.01 5.67 17.45
C GLU A 181 -13.60 6.02 16.03
N PHE A 182 -12.32 5.88 15.69
CA PHE A 182 -11.75 6.20 14.37
C PHE A 182 -11.78 5.03 13.39
N CYS A 183 -12.13 3.81 13.85
CA CYS A 183 -11.98 2.57 13.07
C CYS A 183 -13.26 2.23 12.30
N ASP A 184 -13.13 1.97 11.01
CA ASP A 184 -14.20 1.57 10.10
C ASP A 184 -14.53 0.07 10.14
N ILE A 185 -13.64 -0.76 10.69
CA ILE A 185 -13.83 -2.23 10.79
C ILE A 185 -15.14 -2.58 11.50
N ILE A 186 -15.45 -1.88 12.58
CA ILE A 186 -16.69 -2.13 13.34
C ILE A 186 -17.95 -1.74 12.56
N VAL A 187 -17.81 -0.85 11.60
CA VAL A 187 -18.90 -0.42 10.70
C VAL A 187 -19.09 -1.46 9.58
N MET A 188 -17.99 -1.99 9.03
CA MET A 188 -18.01 -2.94 7.92
C MET A 188 -18.32 -4.38 8.36
N PHE A 189 -17.64 -4.88 9.40
CA PHE A 189 -17.66 -6.30 9.77
C PHE A 189 -18.25 -6.56 11.16
N GLY A 190 -18.58 -5.49 11.89
CA GLY A 190 -19.15 -5.60 13.22
C GLY A 190 -18.14 -5.95 14.32
N ARG A 191 -18.69 -6.19 15.52
CA ARG A 191 -17.91 -6.34 16.75
C ARG A 191 -17.78 -7.78 17.25
N LYS A 192 -18.39 -8.75 16.58
CA LYS A 192 -18.26 -10.18 16.92
C LYS A 192 -17.29 -10.82 15.91
N PRO A 193 -16.04 -11.14 16.31
CA PRO A 193 -15.13 -11.83 15.40
C PRO A 193 -15.73 -13.16 14.94
N ARG A 194 -15.79 -13.35 13.63
CA ARG A 194 -16.20 -14.58 12.94
C ARG A 194 -14.94 -15.22 12.38
N ASN A 195 -14.85 -16.53 12.43
CA ASN A 195 -13.63 -17.24 12.07
C ASN A 195 -13.93 -18.30 11.01
N LYS A 196 -12.98 -18.52 10.13
CA LYS A 196 -12.90 -19.74 9.32
C LYS A 196 -12.54 -20.93 10.19
N SER A 197 -12.87 -22.13 9.74
CA SER A 197 -12.41 -23.37 10.34
C SER A 197 -10.92 -23.59 10.08
N LEU A 198 -10.27 -24.43 10.91
CA LEU A 198 -8.89 -24.84 10.67
C LEU A 198 -8.74 -25.53 9.30
N GLY A 199 -9.70 -26.39 8.92
CA GLY A 199 -9.66 -27.06 7.61
C GLY A 199 -9.70 -26.12 6.41
N GLN A 200 -10.44 -24.99 6.50
CA GLN A 200 -10.41 -23.98 5.44
C GLN A 200 -9.02 -23.32 5.33
N ILE A 201 -8.40 -22.98 6.47
CA ILE A 201 -7.05 -22.40 6.49
C ILE A 201 -6.01 -23.42 5.98
N GLU A 202 -6.10 -24.69 6.38
CA GLU A 202 -5.23 -25.76 5.84
C GLU A 202 -5.37 -25.88 4.32
N GLY A 203 -6.59 -25.82 3.78
CA GLY A 203 -6.84 -25.84 2.34
C GLY A 203 -6.24 -24.63 1.60
N GLU A 204 -6.33 -23.42 2.19
CA GLU A 204 -5.68 -22.23 1.65
C GLU A 204 -4.14 -22.36 1.67
N LEU A 205 -3.58 -22.90 2.76
CA LEU A 205 -2.14 -23.15 2.87
C LEU A 205 -1.66 -24.26 1.91
N ASP A 206 -2.46 -25.29 1.66
CA ASP A 206 -2.15 -26.32 0.66
C ASP A 206 -2.07 -25.72 -0.75
N ALA A 207 -3.02 -24.85 -1.10
CA ALA A 207 -2.99 -24.12 -2.36
C ALA A 207 -1.73 -23.25 -2.49
N LEU A 208 -1.37 -22.49 -1.45
CA LEU A 208 -0.16 -21.65 -1.44
C LEU A 208 1.13 -22.49 -1.46
N ARG A 209 1.16 -23.61 -0.74
CA ARG A 209 2.30 -24.54 -0.71
C ARG A 209 2.55 -25.16 -2.09
N SER A 210 1.49 -25.53 -2.81
CA SER A 210 1.61 -26.04 -4.18
C SER A 210 2.22 -25.03 -5.16
N LEU A 211 2.04 -23.72 -4.89
CA LEU A 211 2.62 -22.61 -5.64
C LEU A 211 4.02 -22.19 -5.12
N GLY A 212 4.59 -22.93 -4.15
CA GLY A 212 5.93 -22.68 -3.62
C GLY A 212 6.04 -21.44 -2.71
N ILE A 213 4.92 -20.95 -2.18
CA ILE A 213 4.89 -19.80 -1.27
C ILE A 213 5.29 -20.22 0.15
N THR A 214 6.09 -19.38 0.81
CA THR A 214 6.58 -19.60 2.18
C THR A 214 6.28 -18.45 3.14
N ASN A 215 6.03 -17.24 2.61
CA ASN A 215 5.68 -16.07 3.43
C ASN A 215 4.19 -15.76 3.30
N VAL A 216 3.49 -15.75 4.43
CA VAL A 216 2.04 -15.55 4.49
C VAL A 216 1.70 -14.48 5.53
N PHE A 217 0.86 -13.56 5.15
CA PHE A 217 0.30 -12.54 6.03
C PHE A 217 -1.19 -12.85 6.28
N PHE A 218 -1.56 -13.01 7.55
CA PHE A 218 -2.95 -13.07 7.96
C PHE A 218 -3.51 -11.65 8.00
N VAL A 219 -4.37 -11.33 7.03
CA VAL A 219 -4.98 -9.98 6.85
C VAL A 219 -6.24 -9.83 7.71
N ASP A 220 -6.15 -10.30 8.95
CA ASP A 220 -7.22 -10.21 9.94
C ASP A 220 -7.28 -8.80 10.55
N ASP A 221 -8.47 -8.30 10.84
CA ASP A 221 -8.61 -7.02 11.56
C ASP A 221 -8.00 -7.08 12.97
N ASN A 222 -7.98 -8.28 13.57
CA ASN A 222 -7.32 -8.62 14.81
C ASN A 222 -7.32 -10.15 14.98
N LEU A 223 -6.24 -10.82 14.63
CA LEU A 223 -6.13 -12.28 14.68
C LEU A 223 -6.52 -12.86 16.07
N ILE A 224 -6.21 -12.13 17.13
CA ILE A 224 -6.48 -12.53 18.51
C ILE A 224 -7.80 -11.94 19.06
N GLY A 225 -8.67 -11.44 18.19
CA GLY A 225 -9.96 -10.87 18.57
C GLY A 225 -10.85 -11.87 19.35
N ARG A 226 -10.64 -13.17 19.13
CA ARG A 226 -11.19 -14.29 19.91
C ARG A 226 -10.04 -15.20 20.34
N PRO A 227 -9.46 -15.02 21.54
CA PRO A 227 -8.22 -15.71 21.93
C PRO A 227 -8.30 -17.24 21.89
N SER A 228 -9.44 -17.84 22.26
CA SER A 228 -9.61 -19.29 22.19
C SER A 228 -9.50 -19.85 20.77
N ALA A 229 -10.14 -19.18 19.79
CA ALA A 229 -10.06 -19.58 18.39
C ALA A 229 -8.66 -19.34 17.81
N ALA A 230 -7.99 -18.25 18.20
CA ALA A 230 -6.61 -18.00 17.82
C ALA A 230 -5.65 -19.10 18.35
N LYS A 231 -5.80 -19.53 19.60
CA LYS A 231 -5.00 -20.63 20.16
C LYS A 231 -5.24 -21.95 19.41
N GLU A 232 -6.49 -22.24 19.07
CA GLU A 232 -6.85 -23.42 18.27
C GLU A 232 -6.18 -23.37 16.88
N LEU A 233 -6.31 -22.26 16.17
CA LEU A 233 -5.64 -22.04 14.90
C LEU A 233 -4.13 -22.25 15.02
N LEU A 234 -3.47 -21.63 16.00
CA LEU A 234 -2.02 -21.70 16.16
C LEU A 234 -1.54 -23.14 16.43
N ARG A 235 -2.26 -23.91 17.25
CA ARG A 235 -1.95 -25.33 17.45
C ARG A 235 -2.09 -26.11 16.14
N GLY A 236 -3.14 -25.85 15.37
CA GLY A 236 -3.33 -26.45 14.05
C GLY A 236 -2.20 -26.09 13.08
N LEU A 237 -1.77 -24.83 13.03
CA LEU A 237 -0.66 -24.39 12.18
C LEU A 237 0.68 -25.06 12.56
N ILE A 238 0.96 -25.26 13.85
CA ILE A 238 2.15 -25.98 14.32
C ILE A 238 2.11 -27.43 13.79
N GLU A 239 0.97 -28.10 13.97
CA GLU A 239 0.79 -29.49 13.53
C GLU A 239 0.83 -29.62 12.01
N TYR A 240 0.19 -28.68 11.28
CA TYR A 240 0.23 -28.61 9.83
C TYR A 240 1.66 -28.53 9.29
N GLN A 241 2.47 -27.59 9.82
CA GLN A 241 3.86 -27.42 9.37
C GLN A 241 4.71 -28.67 9.69
N ARG A 242 4.49 -29.30 10.85
CA ARG A 242 5.16 -30.55 11.23
C ARG A 242 4.81 -31.68 10.27
N ARG A 243 3.51 -31.88 9.99
CA ARG A 243 2.98 -32.93 9.11
C ARG A 243 3.51 -32.83 7.69
N HIS A 244 3.53 -31.62 7.14
CA HIS A 244 3.98 -31.35 5.77
C HIS A 244 5.47 -31.04 5.64
N ARG A 245 6.23 -31.07 6.74
CA ARG A 245 7.68 -30.73 6.79
C ARG A 245 7.98 -29.43 6.06
N CYS A 246 7.10 -28.46 6.19
CA CYS A 246 7.24 -27.14 5.58
C CYS A 246 7.45 -26.07 6.64
N ALA A 247 7.98 -24.92 6.23
CA ALA A 247 8.21 -23.80 7.11
C ALA A 247 7.58 -22.54 6.48
N PHE A 248 6.28 -22.35 6.72
CA PHE A 248 5.67 -21.06 6.49
C PHE A 248 6.16 -20.07 7.54
N ARG A 249 6.44 -18.85 7.10
CA ARG A 249 6.64 -17.71 7.99
C ARG A 249 5.39 -16.86 7.95
N PHE A 250 4.84 -16.58 9.13
CA PHE A 250 3.63 -15.82 9.28
C PHE A 250 3.87 -14.41 9.83
N GLY A 251 3.00 -13.49 9.46
CA GLY A 251 2.77 -12.22 10.10
C GLY A 251 1.28 -11.97 10.25
N SER A 252 0.87 -11.09 11.16
CA SER A 252 -0.54 -10.70 11.31
C SER A 252 -0.71 -9.37 12.01
N GLU A 253 -1.94 -8.83 11.96
CA GLU A 253 -2.38 -7.73 12.80
C GLU A 253 -2.96 -8.26 14.11
N VAL A 254 -2.52 -7.69 15.22
CA VAL A 254 -2.96 -8.05 16.57
C VAL A 254 -3.10 -6.83 17.47
N SER A 255 -3.90 -6.93 18.50
CA SER A 255 -3.95 -5.91 19.54
C SER A 255 -2.88 -6.15 20.62
N ILE A 256 -2.48 -5.06 21.32
CA ILE A 256 -1.35 -5.07 22.29
C ILE A 256 -1.57 -6.03 23.47
N ASN A 257 -2.82 -6.40 23.77
CA ASN A 257 -3.14 -7.38 24.81
C ASN A 257 -2.58 -8.78 24.54
N LEU A 258 -2.05 -9.05 23.34
CA LEU A 258 -1.22 -10.23 23.07
C LEU A 258 -0.14 -10.41 24.14
N ALA A 259 0.49 -9.31 24.57
CA ALA A 259 1.55 -9.33 25.58
C ALA A 259 1.12 -9.87 26.96
N GLN A 260 -0.18 -9.98 27.22
CA GLN A 260 -0.75 -10.47 28.50
C GLN A 260 -0.96 -11.98 28.52
N ASP A 261 -0.88 -12.66 27.37
CA ASP A 261 -1.13 -14.09 27.24
C ASP A 261 0.16 -14.81 26.81
N ALA A 262 0.88 -15.32 27.81
CA ALA A 262 2.16 -16.01 27.59
C ALA A 262 2.00 -17.28 26.74
N GLU A 263 0.87 -18.00 26.87
CA GLU A 263 0.57 -19.17 26.04
C GLU A 263 0.39 -18.76 24.58
N LEU A 264 -0.36 -17.69 24.33
CA LEU A 264 -0.61 -17.20 22.98
C LEU A 264 0.69 -16.72 22.31
N LEU A 265 1.56 -16.03 23.05
CA LEU A 265 2.90 -15.64 22.59
C LEU A 265 3.75 -16.85 22.23
N GLN A 266 3.74 -17.89 23.09
CA GLN A 266 4.48 -19.12 22.84
C GLN A 266 3.94 -19.85 21.61
N LEU A 267 2.62 -20.00 21.48
CA LEU A 267 1.99 -20.61 20.31
C LEU A 267 2.30 -19.85 19.01
N MET A 268 2.23 -18.51 19.02
CA MET A 268 2.60 -17.71 17.86
C MET A 268 4.06 -17.93 17.44
N ARG A 269 4.97 -17.96 18.43
CA ARG A 269 6.36 -18.29 18.18
C ARG A 269 6.51 -19.67 17.55
N ASP A 270 5.88 -20.71 18.15
CA ASP A 270 6.02 -22.09 17.71
C ASP A 270 5.35 -22.33 16.35
N ALA A 271 4.29 -21.56 16.03
CA ALA A 271 3.67 -21.49 14.72
C ALA A 271 4.49 -20.66 13.69
N ASN A 272 5.69 -20.17 14.03
CA ASN A 272 6.59 -19.41 13.16
C ASN A 272 6.07 -18.03 12.76
N PHE A 273 5.37 -17.32 13.66
CA PHE A 273 5.09 -15.88 13.44
C PHE A 273 6.35 -15.07 13.65
N GLY A 274 6.85 -14.45 12.59
CA GLY A 274 8.08 -13.65 12.62
C GLY A 274 7.83 -12.21 13.03
N TRP A 275 6.64 -11.69 12.84
CA TRP A 275 6.28 -10.31 13.14
C TRP A 275 4.78 -10.12 13.33
N VAL A 276 4.44 -9.06 14.05
CA VAL A 276 3.06 -8.60 14.23
C VAL A 276 2.96 -7.11 14.01
N PHE A 277 1.86 -6.66 13.42
CA PHE A 277 1.50 -5.25 13.38
C PHE A 277 0.55 -4.92 14.53
N ILE A 278 0.83 -3.84 15.25
CA ILE A 278 0.05 -3.42 16.43
C ILE A 278 -0.32 -1.94 16.29
N GLY A 279 -1.61 -1.64 16.31
CA GLY A 279 -2.10 -0.28 16.48
C GLY A 279 -1.82 0.22 17.91
N ILE A 280 -0.75 0.97 18.10
CA ILE A 280 -0.39 1.59 19.36
C ILE A 280 -1.11 2.94 19.52
N GLU A 281 -1.24 3.67 18.46
CA GLU A 281 -1.86 4.97 18.23
C GLU A 281 -1.14 6.09 18.99
N SER A 282 -1.20 6.10 20.32
CA SER A 282 -0.59 7.12 21.16
C SER A 282 0.06 6.50 22.40
N PRO A 283 1.18 7.05 22.90
CA PRO A 283 1.73 6.70 24.21
C PRO A 283 0.95 7.36 25.37
N ASP A 284 0.05 8.30 25.09
CA ASP A 284 -0.73 9.01 26.11
C ASP A 284 -1.98 8.21 26.51
N PRO A 285 -2.10 7.78 27.80
CA PRO A 285 -3.23 7.00 28.26
C PRO A 285 -4.57 7.74 28.19
N GLN A 286 -4.57 9.07 28.30
CA GLN A 286 -5.81 9.85 28.24
C GLN A 286 -6.36 9.87 26.81
N THR A 287 -5.52 10.13 25.83
CA THR A 287 -5.89 10.06 24.41
C THR A 287 -6.45 8.68 24.04
N LEU A 288 -5.85 7.59 24.55
CA LEU A 288 -6.33 6.23 24.31
C LEU A 288 -7.72 5.96 24.94
N LYS A 289 -8.00 6.53 26.13
CA LYS A 289 -9.33 6.42 26.77
C LYS A 289 -10.38 7.19 25.96
N ASP A 290 -10.08 8.41 25.58
CA ASP A 290 -11.01 9.31 24.87
C ASP A 290 -11.39 8.75 23.50
N THR A 291 -10.44 8.10 22.81
CA THR A 291 -10.66 7.43 21.53
C THR A 291 -11.19 6.00 21.66
N ARG A 292 -11.52 5.57 22.89
CA ARG A 292 -12.02 4.24 23.23
C ARG A 292 -11.08 3.08 22.84
N LYS A 293 -9.77 3.34 22.78
CA LYS A 293 -8.71 2.33 22.58
C LYS A 293 -8.33 1.65 23.91
N VAL A 294 -9.33 1.16 24.63
CA VAL A 294 -9.21 0.69 26.02
C VAL A 294 -8.25 -0.50 26.19
N GLN A 295 -8.03 -1.31 25.15
CA GLN A 295 -7.08 -2.42 25.22
C GLN A 295 -5.63 -1.97 25.41
N ASN A 296 -5.29 -0.73 25.02
CA ASN A 296 -3.95 -0.17 25.17
C ASN A 296 -3.75 0.53 26.54
N THR A 297 -4.80 0.67 27.37
CA THR A 297 -4.70 1.39 28.66
C THR A 297 -4.49 0.49 29.86
N ARG A 298 -4.54 -0.85 29.68
CA ARG A 298 -4.52 -1.81 30.78
C ARG A 298 -3.13 -2.08 31.35
N GLN A 299 -2.08 -1.74 30.61
CA GLN A 299 -0.69 -1.93 31.02
C GLN A 299 0.24 -0.98 30.25
N ASP A 300 1.48 -0.88 30.71
CA ASP A 300 2.51 -0.12 30.02
C ASP A 300 2.79 -0.69 28.60
N VAL A 301 2.52 0.12 27.60
CA VAL A 301 2.66 -0.28 26.18
C VAL A 301 4.12 -0.61 25.84
N LEU A 302 5.09 0.11 26.44
CA LEU A 302 6.52 -0.14 26.20
C LEU A 302 6.94 -1.51 26.73
N SER A 303 6.50 -1.87 27.91
CA SER A 303 6.74 -3.20 28.51
C SER A 303 6.08 -4.29 27.70
N SER A 304 4.89 -4.05 27.15
CA SER A 304 4.17 -4.98 26.27
C SER A 304 4.96 -5.27 24.99
N VAL A 305 5.49 -4.24 24.33
CA VAL A 305 6.34 -4.40 23.13
C VAL A 305 7.59 -5.24 23.46
N ARG A 306 8.22 -4.97 24.60
CA ARG A 306 9.41 -5.74 25.04
C ARG A 306 9.09 -7.19 25.35
N ALA A 307 7.91 -7.46 25.93
CA ALA A 307 7.44 -8.83 26.16
C ALA A 307 7.30 -9.60 24.84
N ILE A 308 6.71 -9.00 23.80
CA ILE A 308 6.59 -9.63 22.48
C ILE A 308 7.98 -9.91 21.87
N TYR A 309 8.90 -8.96 21.94
CA TYR A 309 10.30 -9.17 21.51
C TYR A 309 11.00 -10.33 22.24
N ALA A 310 10.68 -10.54 23.53
CA ALA A 310 11.26 -11.64 24.30
C ALA A 310 10.90 -13.02 23.75
N TYR A 311 9.78 -13.16 23.02
CA TYR A 311 9.40 -14.36 22.30
C TYR A 311 9.99 -14.44 20.87
N GLY A 312 10.77 -13.46 20.44
CA GLY A 312 11.42 -13.47 19.13
C GLY A 312 10.54 -12.96 17.99
N ILE A 313 9.40 -12.38 18.31
CA ILE A 313 8.43 -11.82 17.36
C ILE A 313 8.73 -10.33 17.21
N ASP A 314 8.92 -9.85 15.97
CA ASP A 314 9.10 -8.42 15.70
C ASP A 314 7.77 -7.66 15.79
N VAL A 315 7.84 -6.36 16.12
CA VAL A 315 6.69 -5.48 16.23
C VAL A 315 6.82 -4.33 15.22
N LEU A 316 5.84 -4.25 14.33
CA LEU A 316 5.58 -3.08 13.50
C LEU A 316 4.48 -2.27 14.21
N GLY A 317 4.60 -0.96 14.28
CA GLY A 317 3.68 -0.13 15.06
C GLY A 317 2.94 0.90 14.23
N GLY A 318 1.61 0.93 14.36
CA GLY A 318 0.76 2.00 13.89
C GLY A 318 0.61 3.08 14.97
N PHE A 319 0.76 4.33 14.58
CA PHE A 319 0.63 5.50 15.45
C PHE A 319 -0.21 6.56 14.76
N ILE A 320 -0.91 7.34 15.53
CA ILE A 320 -1.75 8.45 15.04
C ILE A 320 -1.40 9.70 15.83
N VAL A 321 -1.35 10.84 15.14
CA VAL A 321 -1.22 12.17 15.74
C VAL A 321 -2.32 13.09 15.22
N GLY A 322 -2.71 14.09 16.03
CA GLY A 322 -3.79 15.00 15.71
C GLY A 322 -5.11 14.66 16.41
N PHE A 323 -5.06 13.83 17.46
CA PHE A 323 -6.19 13.61 18.37
C PHE A 323 -6.60 14.90 19.10
N ASP A 324 -7.81 14.91 19.64
CA ASP A 324 -8.37 16.09 20.32
C ASP A 324 -7.52 16.61 21.49
N ASN A 325 -6.81 15.72 22.18
CA ASN A 325 -5.94 16.10 23.31
C ASN A 325 -4.49 16.36 22.90
N ASP A 326 -4.15 16.18 21.62
CA ASP A 326 -2.78 16.39 21.17
C ASP A 326 -2.41 17.88 21.17
N THR A 327 -1.23 18.14 21.70
CA THR A 327 -0.51 19.42 21.66
C THR A 327 0.80 19.24 20.89
N LEU A 328 1.55 20.30 20.71
CA LEU A 328 2.89 20.20 20.09
C LEU A 328 3.83 19.31 20.91
N GLU A 329 3.64 19.19 22.23
CA GLU A 329 4.42 18.32 23.12
C GLU A 329 4.10 16.83 22.92
N SER A 330 2.88 16.51 22.46
CA SER A 330 2.48 15.13 22.14
C SER A 330 3.39 14.50 21.07
N PHE A 331 3.86 15.31 20.11
CA PHE A 331 4.80 14.85 19.09
C PHE A 331 6.17 14.47 19.68
N ASP A 332 6.62 15.17 20.70
CA ASP A 332 7.85 14.82 21.42
C ASP A 332 7.65 13.57 22.28
N GLY A 333 6.49 13.40 22.89
CA GLY A 333 6.07 12.17 23.57
C GLY A 333 6.12 10.96 22.64
N GLN A 334 5.50 11.10 21.47
CA GLN A 334 5.47 10.11 20.41
C GLN A 334 6.90 9.73 19.94
N TYR A 335 7.73 10.74 19.65
CA TYR A 335 9.13 10.53 19.30
C TYR A 335 9.89 9.72 20.35
N ARG A 336 9.82 10.15 21.64
CA ARG A 336 10.51 9.47 22.75
C ARG A 336 10.05 8.01 22.90
N PHE A 337 8.75 7.76 22.76
CA PHE A 337 8.20 6.40 22.82
C PHE A 337 8.74 5.52 21.68
N ILE A 338 8.64 5.98 20.44
CA ILE A 338 9.12 5.23 19.26
C ILE A 338 10.63 4.92 19.40
N MET A 339 11.42 5.88 19.83
CA MET A 339 12.87 5.67 20.05
C MET A 339 13.15 4.63 21.14
N LYS A 340 12.41 4.67 22.27
CA LYS A 340 12.58 3.73 23.40
C LYS A 340 12.04 2.33 23.10
N SER A 341 10.98 2.21 22.30
CA SER A 341 10.40 0.92 21.94
C SER A 341 11.29 0.11 20.99
N GLY A 342 12.12 0.78 20.17
CA GLY A 342 12.91 0.16 19.14
C GLY A 342 12.09 -0.28 17.91
N ILE A 343 10.82 0.10 17.82
CA ILE A 343 9.98 -0.18 16.66
C ILE A 343 10.56 0.53 15.44
N GLN A 344 11.03 -0.26 14.48
CA GLN A 344 11.68 0.29 13.29
C GLN A 344 10.67 0.74 12.24
N ALA A 345 9.70 -0.11 11.91
CA ALA A 345 8.57 0.27 11.08
C ALA A 345 7.49 0.95 11.94
N ALA A 346 7.77 2.18 12.35
CA ALA A 346 6.83 3.03 13.09
C ALA A 346 6.06 3.91 12.10
N MET A 347 4.84 3.53 11.80
CA MET A 347 3.98 4.18 10.83
C MET A 347 3.08 5.19 11.53
N VAL A 348 3.50 6.45 11.52
CA VAL A 348 2.72 7.53 12.13
C VAL A 348 1.82 8.15 11.08
N GLY A 349 0.51 8.11 11.27
CA GLY A 349 -0.49 8.74 10.41
C GLY A 349 -1.08 10.00 11.06
N LEU A 350 -1.60 10.91 10.22
CA LEU A 350 -2.48 11.97 10.70
C LEU A 350 -3.86 11.41 10.98
N LEU A 351 -4.49 11.82 12.08
CA LEU A 351 -5.87 11.42 12.39
C LEU A 351 -6.76 11.75 11.18
N THR A 352 -7.47 10.76 10.71
CA THR A 352 -8.38 10.87 9.56
C THR A 352 -9.75 10.34 9.97
N ALA A 353 -10.77 11.12 9.75
CA ALA A 353 -12.14 10.71 9.99
C ALA A 353 -12.69 9.97 8.78
N LEU A 354 -12.74 8.63 8.87
CA LEU A 354 -13.30 7.79 7.81
C LEU A 354 -14.83 7.86 7.82
N PRO A 355 -15.49 7.89 6.66
CA PRO A 355 -16.94 7.97 6.57
C PRO A 355 -17.66 6.92 7.42
N LYS A 356 -18.78 7.31 8.03
CA LYS A 356 -19.63 6.46 8.87
C LYS A 356 -18.99 5.93 10.15
N THR A 357 -17.77 6.35 10.50
CA THR A 357 -17.18 6.06 11.81
C THR A 357 -17.77 6.97 12.89
N PRO A 358 -17.79 6.55 14.16
CA PRO A 358 -18.21 7.43 15.27
C PRO A 358 -17.42 8.74 15.32
N LEU A 359 -16.13 8.72 14.98
CA LEU A 359 -15.29 9.92 14.86
C LEU A 359 -15.82 10.87 13.79
N TYR A 360 -16.14 10.34 12.59
CA TYR A 360 -16.65 11.14 11.48
C TYR A 360 -17.94 11.86 11.88
N GLU A 361 -18.91 11.11 12.42
CA GLU A 361 -20.20 11.65 12.83
C GLU A 361 -20.07 12.71 13.95
N ARG A 362 -19.13 12.49 14.88
CA ARG A 362 -18.84 13.45 15.95
C ARG A 362 -18.24 14.74 15.37
N LEU A 363 -17.21 14.64 14.57
CA LEU A 363 -16.54 15.80 13.97
C LEU A 363 -17.44 16.56 12.99
N GLN A 364 -18.34 15.86 12.29
CA GLN A 364 -19.35 16.48 11.43
C GLN A 364 -20.30 17.37 12.25
N ARG A 365 -20.82 16.85 13.38
CA ARG A 365 -21.68 17.64 14.29
C ARG A 365 -20.94 18.82 14.93
N GLU A 366 -19.64 18.69 15.18
CA GLU A 366 -18.78 19.74 15.72
C GLU A 366 -18.34 20.77 14.66
N GLY A 367 -18.65 20.58 13.38
CA GLY A 367 -18.18 21.44 12.27
C GLY A 367 -16.65 21.39 12.05
N ARG A 368 -16.02 20.28 12.39
CA ARG A 368 -14.55 20.11 12.35
C ARG A 368 -14.08 19.17 11.23
N LEU A 369 -14.90 18.91 10.23
CA LEU A 369 -14.50 18.23 9.02
C LEU A 369 -14.12 19.23 7.93
N ARG A 370 -13.06 18.92 7.19
CA ARG A 370 -12.61 19.67 6.02
C ARG A 370 -12.75 18.78 4.78
N GLU A 371 -13.09 19.37 3.67
CA GLU A 371 -12.93 18.72 2.37
C GLU A 371 -11.43 18.65 2.01
N SER A 372 -10.98 17.50 1.55
CA SER A 372 -9.61 17.28 1.10
C SER A 372 -9.57 16.15 0.08
N ASP A 373 -8.90 16.36 -1.04
CA ASP A 373 -8.72 15.36 -2.10
C ASP A 373 -7.94 14.12 -1.63
N HIS A 374 -7.16 14.26 -0.56
CA HIS A 374 -6.36 13.19 0.04
C HIS A 374 -6.87 12.77 1.43
N ALA A 375 -8.11 13.11 1.76
CA ALA A 375 -8.67 12.94 3.10
C ALA A 375 -8.68 11.49 3.62
N LEU A 376 -8.59 10.50 2.75
CA LEU A 376 -8.65 9.08 3.10
C LEU A 376 -7.26 8.42 3.22
N ASP A 377 -6.17 9.14 2.94
CA ASP A 377 -4.79 8.65 3.05
C ASP A 377 -4.07 9.34 4.21
N ASN A 378 -4.09 8.70 5.37
CA ASN A 378 -3.47 9.21 6.60
C ASN A 378 -1.94 9.29 6.55
N THR A 379 -1.30 8.84 5.47
CA THR A 379 0.14 8.92 5.26
C THR A 379 0.57 10.18 4.50
N LYS A 380 -0.38 10.91 3.95
CA LYS A 380 -0.13 12.19 3.24
C LYS A 380 -0.02 13.35 4.23
N LEU A 381 0.51 14.48 3.74
CA LEU A 381 0.51 15.74 4.48
C LEU A 381 -0.84 16.44 4.40
N ALA A 382 -1.90 15.71 4.68
CA ALA A 382 -3.27 16.20 4.66
C ALA A 382 -4.13 15.39 5.62
N THR A 383 -5.12 16.03 6.21
CA THR A 383 -6.17 15.37 6.98
C THR A 383 -7.49 16.12 6.77
N ASN A 384 -8.60 15.42 6.91
CA ASN A 384 -9.93 16.03 6.92
C ASN A 384 -10.36 16.51 8.32
N VAL A 385 -9.49 16.39 9.31
CA VAL A 385 -9.78 16.77 10.69
C VAL A 385 -9.22 18.17 11.00
N VAL A 386 -10.04 19.05 11.54
CA VAL A 386 -9.60 20.31 12.15
C VAL A 386 -9.15 20.02 13.58
N PRO A 387 -7.84 20.19 13.92
CA PRO A 387 -7.34 19.92 15.27
C PRO A 387 -7.94 20.88 16.29
N LYS A 388 -8.00 20.45 17.57
CA LYS A 388 -8.66 21.22 18.64
C LYS A 388 -7.72 22.20 19.36
N HIS A 389 -6.47 21.81 19.59
CA HIS A 389 -5.52 22.58 20.40
C HIS A 389 -4.33 23.13 19.61
N MET A 390 -4.35 23.05 18.30
CA MET A 390 -3.31 23.61 17.43
C MET A 390 -3.89 24.00 16.07
N GLY A 391 -3.21 24.91 15.38
CA GLY A 391 -3.57 25.25 13.99
C GLY A 391 -3.25 24.11 13.03
N TYR A 392 -3.99 24.03 11.93
CA TYR A 392 -3.80 22.99 10.90
C TYR A 392 -2.36 22.97 10.36
N ASP A 393 -1.79 24.13 10.02
CA ASP A 393 -0.40 24.23 9.53
C ASP A 393 0.63 23.86 10.60
N GLN A 394 0.33 24.14 11.88
CA GLN A 394 1.17 23.72 13.00
C GLN A 394 1.18 22.20 13.14
N LEU A 395 0.02 21.54 12.98
CA LEU A 395 -0.10 20.09 12.96
C LEU A 395 0.79 19.47 11.86
N LEU A 396 0.65 19.97 10.62
CA LEU A 396 1.44 19.47 9.50
C LEU A 396 2.94 19.70 9.68
N ALA A 397 3.32 20.88 10.18
CA ALA A 397 4.73 21.19 10.44
C ALA A 397 5.31 20.31 11.57
N ALA A 398 4.55 20.03 12.63
CA ALA A 398 4.96 19.15 13.71
C ALA A 398 5.10 17.70 13.24
N TYR A 399 4.17 17.24 12.42
CA TYR A 399 4.21 15.92 11.78
C TYR A 399 5.45 15.73 10.90
N GLN A 400 5.77 16.72 10.06
CA GLN A 400 7.00 16.70 9.25
C GLN A 400 8.26 16.68 10.11
N ARG A 401 8.31 17.48 11.21
CA ARG A 401 9.45 17.49 12.14
C ARG A 401 9.63 16.14 12.82
N LEU A 402 8.54 15.49 13.23
CA LEU A 402 8.58 14.15 13.84
C LEU A 402 9.26 13.16 12.91
N TYR A 403 8.84 13.08 11.66
CA TYR A 403 9.43 12.15 10.69
C TYR A 403 10.89 12.46 10.36
N ARG A 404 11.24 13.74 10.20
CA ARG A 404 12.65 14.14 9.97
C ARG A 404 13.56 13.68 11.09
N ARG A 405 13.08 13.71 12.35
CA ARG A 405 13.84 13.24 13.53
C ARG A 405 13.92 11.72 13.58
N LEU A 406 12.83 11.01 13.33
CA LEU A 406 12.75 9.54 13.37
C LEU A 406 13.61 8.87 12.29
N LEU A 407 13.76 9.51 11.12
CA LEU A 407 14.36 8.89 9.94
C LEU A 407 15.79 9.38 9.65
N THR A 408 16.49 9.96 10.64
CA THR A 408 17.95 10.13 10.56
C THR A 408 18.65 8.78 10.69
N ASP A 409 19.80 8.61 10.03
CA ASP A 409 20.59 7.37 10.11
C ASP A 409 20.93 7.01 11.56
N ARG A 410 21.19 8.02 12.40
CA ARG A 410 21.42 7.85 13.84
C ARG A 410 20.19 7.29 14.55
N ALA A 411 18.98 7.85 14.29
CA ALA A 411 17.76 7.40 14.94
C ALA A 411 17.35 5.99 14.50
N ILE A 412 17.57 5.65 13.21
CA ILE A 412 17.39 4.30 12.68
C ILE A 412 18.30 3.32 13.45
N ALA A 413 19.60 3.61 13.50
CA ALA A 413 20.58 2.76 14.17
C ALA A 413 20.31 2.62 15.68
N GLU A 414 19.86 3.67 16.35
CA GLU A 414 19.54 3.66 17.79
C GLU A 414 18.35 2.76 18.08
N ARG A 415 17.28 2.86 17.30
CA ARG A 415 16.10 1.98 17.43
C ARG A 415 16.44 0.51 17.20
N ILE A 416 17.24 0.21 16.17
CA ILE A 416 17.72 -1.15 15.91
C ILE A 416 18.45 -1.70 17.15
N ARG A 417 19.39 -0.92 17.72
CA ARG A 417 20.14 -1.33 18.91
C ARG A 417 19.23 -1.53 20.12
N HIS A 418 18.20 -0.69 20.30
CA HIS A 418 17.21 -0.85 21.38
C HIS A 418 16.44 -2.15 21.20
N LYS A 419 15.88 -2.41 20.01
CA LYS A 419 15.16 -3.65 19.71
C LYS A 419 16.03 -4.89 19.99
N LEU A 420 17.26 -4.91 19.49
CA LEU A 420 18.18 -6.05 19.63
C LEU A 420 18.50 -6.44 21.08
N ARG A 421 18.33 -5.53 22.06
CA ARG A 421 18.51 -5.83 23.49
C ARG A 421 17.43 -6.74 24.04
N TYR A 422 16.19 -6.60 23.53
CA TYR A 422 15.02 -7.32 24.04
C TYR A 422 14.63 -8.51 23.18
N LEU A 423 14.88 -8.44 21.86
CA LEU A 423 14.55 -9.52 20.94
C LEU A 423 15.38 -10.77 21.20
N ARG A 424 14.71 -11.87 21.55
CA ARG A 424 15.37 -13.15 21.85
C ARG A 424 15.01 -14.20 20.81
N ARG A 425 16.04 -14.88 20.26
CA ARG A 425 15.89 -16.02 19.34
C ARG A 425 14.83 -15.79 18.23
N PRO A 426 15.00 -14.77 17.38
CA PRO A 426 14.07 -14.51 16.29
C PRO A 426 13.96 -15.70 15.35
N VAL A 427 12.78 -15.90 14.78
CA VAL A 427 12.49 -16.99 13.84
C VAL A 427 12.59 -16.47 12.41
N TYR A 428 13.39 -17.17 11.57
CA TYR A 428 13.60 -16.81 10.16
C TYR A 428 13.43 -17.99 9.20
N ALA A 429 12.82 -19.08 9.64
CA ALA A 429 12.53 -20.20 8.75
C ALA A 429 11.49 -19.79 7.68
N GLY A 430 11.66 -20.28 6.46
CA GLY A 430 10.74 -19.98 5.35
C GLY A 430 11.01 -18.68 4.59
N GLU A 431 12.08 -17.92 4.91
CA GLU A 431 12.47 -16.73 4.14
C GLU A 431 13.15 -17.07 2.80
N TYR A 432 13.60 -16.04 2.12
CA TYR A 432 14.26 -16.12 0.81
C TYR A 432 15.36 -17.20 0.70
N PRO A 433 15.49 -17.88 -0.45
CA PRO A 433 16.62 -18.76 -0.75
C PRO A 433 17.97 -18.05 -0.61
N LEU A 434 19.03 -18.79 -0.31
CA LEU A 434 20.38 -18.24 -0.09
C LEU A 434 20.85 -17.25 -1.17
N PRO A 435 20.70 -17.53 -2.50
CA PRO A 435 21.12 -16.58 -3.53
C PRO A 435 20.35 -15.25 -3.46
N GLN A 436 19.06 -15.31 -3.13
CA GLN A 436 18.26 -14.09 -2.98
C GLN A 436 18.64 -13.31 -1.73
N ARG A 437 18.94 -13.97 -0.61
CA ARG A 437 19.44 -13.31 0.61
C ARG A 437 20.74 -12.56 0.33
N PHE A 438 21.66 -13.19 -0.40
CA PHE A 438 22.90 -12.53 -0.81
C PHE A 438 22.64 -11.31 -1.70
N ALA A 439 21.75 -11.44 -2.68
CA ALA A 439 21.36 -10.33 -3.55
C ALA A 439 20.72 -9.16 -2.78
N ILE A 440 19.88 -9.45 -1.77
CA ILE A 440 19.27 -8.43 -0.91
C ILE A 440 20.33 -7.68 -0.12
N VAL A 441 21.25 -8.39 0.54
CA VAL A 441 22.33 -7.78 1.34
C VAL A 441 23.24 -6.94 0.44
N TRP A 442 23.63 -7.45 -0.73
CA TRP A 442 24.43 -6.74 -1.70
C TRP A 442 23.76 -5.45 -2.18
N ARG A 443 22.49 -5.54 -2.57
CA ARG A 443 21.73 -4.37 -3.02
C ARG A 443 21.53 -3.34 -1.90
N LEU A 444 21.25 -3.78 -0.66
CA LEU A 444 21.19 -2.90 0.49
C LEU A 444 22.52 -2.18 0.69
N LEU A 445 23.64 -2.92 0.66
CA LEU A 445 24.95 -2.34 0.88
C LEU A 445 25.28 -1.24 -0.15
N PHE A 446 25.13 -1.55 -1.45
CA PHE A 446 25.52 -0.61 -2.51
C PHE A 446 24.49 0.50 -2.76
N LYS A 447 23.20 0.18 -2.78
CA LYS A 447 22.15 1.17 -3.10
C LYS A 447 21.63 1.92 -1.87
N GLY A 448 21.80 1.36 -0.68
CA GLY A 448 21.32 1.95 0.57
C GLY A 448 22.44 2.51 1.44
N ILE A 449 23.33 1.66 1.91
CA ILE A 449 24.29 2.00 2.95
C ILE A 449 25.42 2.88 2.40
N LEU A 450 26.15 2.40 1.40
CA LEU A 450 27.28 3.13 0.81
C LEU A 450 26.82 4.42 0.10
N ALA A 451 25.65 4.39 -0.53
CA ALA A 451 25.05 5.58 -1.13
C ALA A 451 24.76 6.70 -0.12
N GLY A 452 24.60 6.39 1.17
CA GLY A 452 24.42 7.36 2.26
C GLY A 452 25.72 7.93 2.85
N GLY A 453 26.88 7.48 2.35
CA GLY A 453 28.20 7.97 2.75
C GLY A 453 28.76 7.35 4.03
N PRO A 454 29.96 7.82 4.47
CA PRO A 454 30.70 7.21 5.59
C PRO A 454 29.94 7.21 6.92
N SER A 455 29.16 8.27 7.20
CA SER A 455 28.38 8.37 8.44
C SER A 455 27.34 7.24 8.53
N ARG A 456 26.59 6.99 7.44
CA ARG A 456 25.62 5.90 7.38
C ARG A 456 26.28 4.54 7.53
N LEU A 457 27.40 4.33 6.84
CA LEU A 457 28.18 3.10 6.98
C LEU A 457 28.61 2.87 8.43
N GLY A 458 29.12 3.91 9.11
CA GLY A 458 29.49 3.85 10.52
C GLY A 458 28.31 3.50 11.44
N HIS A 459 27.13 4.07 11.18
CA HIS A 459 25.91 3.72 11.92
C HIS A 459 25.48 2.27 11.64
N PHE A 460 25.53 1.83 10.38
CA PHE A 460 25.19 0.46 9.99
C PHE A 460 26.08 -0.56 10.71
N LEU A 461 27.42 -0.39 10.66
CA LEU A 461 28.37 -1.31 11.29
C LEU A 461 28.16 -1.42 12.81
N ARG A 462 27.78 -0.33 13.48
CA ARG A 462 27.47 -0.31 14.92
C ARG A 462 26.17 -1.03 15.28
N THR A 463 25.31 -1.35 14.31
CA THR A 463 24.07 -2.10 14.53
C THR A 463 24.22 -3.59 14.29
N ILE A 464 25.32 -4.04 13.68
CA ILE A 464 25.54 -5.46 13.43
C ILE A 464 25.75 -6.20 14.76
N PRO A 465 24.91 -7.18 15.09
CA PRO A 465 25.01 -7.92 16.34
C PRO A 465 26.07 -9.04 16.22
N TRP A 466 27.36 -8.66 16.23
CA TRP A 466 28.49 -9.57 16.05
C TRP A 466 28.46 -10.77 17.00
N THR A 467 28.00 -10.56 18.24
CA THR A 467 27.91 -11.62 19.27
C THR A 467 26.66 -12.50 19.10
N SER A 468 25.75 -12.16 18.19
CA SER A 468 24.48 -12.86 17.98
C SER A 468 24.13 -12.91 16.50
N PRO A 469 24.86 -13.67 15.64
CA PRO A 469 24.68 -13.67 14.18
C PRO A 469 23.26 -13.99 13.72
N ARG A 470 22.50 -14.77 14.51
CA ARG A 470 21.08 -15.07 14.25
C ARG A 470 20.18 -13.83 14.17
N LYS A 471 20.63 -12.67 14.69
CA LYS A 471 19.89 -11.40 14.63
C LYS A 471 20.27 -10.54 13.42
N ILE A 472 21.30 -10.90 12.65
CA ILE A 472 21.75 -10.14 11.47
C ILE A 472 20.64 -9.97 10.43
N PRO A 473 19.84 -10.99 10.07
CA PRO A 473 18.75 -10.82 9.11
C PRO A 473 17.76 -9.72 9.51
N LEU A 474 17.42 -9.63 10.81
CA LEU A 474 16.54 -8.57 11.30
C LEU A 474 17.18 -7.19 11.14
N THR A 475 18.46 -7.04 11.46
CA THR A 475 19.18 -5.78 11.26
C THR A 475 19.13 -5.33 9.78
N VAL A 476 19.28 -6.29 8.86
CA VAL A 476 19.14 -6.03 7.40
C VAL A 476 17.74 -5.55 7.06
N VAL A 477 16.70 -6.25 7.53
CA VAL A 477 15.29 -5.89 7.29
C VAL A 477 14.97 -4.51 7.88
N ASP A 478 15.44 -4.23 9.09
CA ASP A 478 15.24 -2.95 9.78
C ASP A 478 15.86 -1.77 9.02
N TRP A 479 17.07 -1.95 8.48
CA TRP A 479 17.70 -0.93 7.65
C TRP A 479 16.93 -0.73 6.34
N ILE A 480 16.46 -1.81 5.70
CA ILE A 480 15.64 -1.72 4.49
C ILE A 480 14.36 -0.93 4.77
N ALA A 481 13.65 -1.25 5.86
CA ALA A 481 12.44 -0.54 6.26
C ALA A 481 12.71 0.94 6.58
N GLY A 482 13.77 1.22 7.37
CA GLY A 482 14.16 2.59 7.70
C GLY A 482 14.51 3.43 6.49
N LEU A 483 15.27 2.88 5.53
CA LEU A 483 15.65 3.57 4.30
C LEU A 483 14.47 3.76 3.35
N ALA A 484 13.55 2.80 3.27
CA ALA A 484 12.33 2.94 2.47
C ALA A 484 11.44 4.07 3.01
N MET A 485 11.24 4.14 4.33
CA MET A 485 10.51 5.23 4.96
C MET A 485 11.24 6.59 4.82
N GLN A 486 12.57 6.61 4.96
CA GLN A 486 13.39 7.80 4.76
C GLN A 486 13.26 8.34 3.33
N ASP A 487 13.30 7.47 2.32
CA ASP A 487 13.14 7.84 0.93
C ASP A 487 11.74 8.41 0.66
N TYR A 488 10.68 7.76 1.18
CA TYR A 488 9.31 8.25 1.07
C TYR A 488 9.16 9.67 1.64
N VAL A 489 9.61 9.88 2.88
CA VAL A 489 9.53 11.19 3.54
C VAL A 489 10.35 12.25 2.80
N HIS A 490 11.51 11.89 2.30
CA HIS A 490 12.32 12.81 1.52
C HIS A 490 11.63 13.25 0.22
N ARG A 491 10.87 12.37 -0.43
CA ARG A 491 10.17 12.69 -1.69
C ARG A 491 8.85 13.42 -1.47
N HIS A 492 8.10 13.11 -0.41
CA HIS A 492 6.72 13.57 -0.24
C HIS A 492 6.53 14.66 0.83
N PHE A 493 7.48 14.82 1.79
CA PHE A 493 7.33 15.74 2.93
C PHE A 493 8.20 17.00 2.82
N ARG A 494 8.87 17.25 1.71
CA ARG A 494 9.61 18.49 1.52
C ARG A 494 8.67 19.63 1.11
N HIS A 495 8.78 20.77 1.81
CA HIS A 495 8.37 22.02 1.22
C HIS A 495 9.24 22.27 -0.03
N LYS A 496 8.61 22.65 -1.14
CA LYS A 496 9.29 23.10 -2.36
C LYS A 496 10.27 24.20 -1.98
N SER A 497 11.57 23.88 -1.97
CA SER A 497 12.59 24.87 -1.61
C SER A 497 12.85 25.77 -2.81
N PRO A 498 12.85 27.11 -2.64
CA PRO A 498 13.26 28.04 -3.71
C PRO A 498 14.68 27.80 -4.24
N ARG A 499 15.52 27.05 -3.49
CA ARG A 499 16.92 26.78 -3.87
C ARG A 499 17.08 25.81 -5.04
N ASP A 500 16.09 24.96 -5.33
CA ASP A 500 16.16 23.97 -6.42
C ASP A 500 15.69 24.55 -7.77
N GLN A 501 15.01 25.71 -7.75
CA GLN A 501 14.49 26.40 -8.94
C GLN A 501 15.57 26.70 -10.00
N PRO A 502 16.74 27.28 -9.67
CA PRO A 502 17.78 27.58 -10.68
C PRO A 502 18.35 26.34 -11.37
N GLY A 503 18.35 25.19 -10.71
CA GLY A 503 18.79 23.91 -11.26
C GLY A 503 17.81 23.36 -12.29
N ILE A 504 16.51 23.49 -12.01
CA ILE A 504 15.43 23.10 -12.93
C ILE A 504 15.42 24.03 -14.13
N ASP A 505 15.50 25.34 -13.92
CA ASP A 505 15.44 26.36 -14.98
C ASP A 505 16.54 26.16 -16.03
N ARG A 506 17.79 25.87 -15.59
CA ARG A 506 18.90 25.58 -16.53
C ARG A 506 18.64 24.31 -17.36
N LYS A 507 18.19 23.23 -16.72
CA LYS A 507 17.92 21.96 -17.41
C LYS A 507 16.71 22.09 -18.32
N PHE A 508 15.73 22.88 -17.93
CA PHE A 508 14.57 23.20 -18.72
C PHE A 508 14.94 24.03 -19.95
N ALA A 509 15.79 25.05 -19.81
CA ALA A 509 16.32 25.83 -20.94
C ALA A 509 17.10 24.93 -21.92
N ALA A 510 17.91 24.00 -21.40
CA ALA A 510 18.63 23.02 -22.24
C ALA A 510 17.68 22.05 -22.98
N LEU A 511 16.58 21.64 -22.35
CA LEU A 511 15.53 20.86 -23.01
C LEU A 511 14.90 21.69 -24.14
N ARG A 512 14.48 22.93 -23.83
CA ARG A 512 13.83 23.85 -24.77
C ARG A 512 14.67 24.11 -26.01
N ASN A 513 15.99 24.24 -25.85
CA ASN A 513 16.92 24.43 -26.97
C ASN A 513 16.96 23.20 -27.90
N VAL A 514 16.96 21.98 -27.35
CA VAL A 514 17.02 20.75 -28.15
C VAL A 514 15.74 20.51 -28.95
N ILE A 515 14.58 20.88 -28.39
CA ILE A 515 13.28 20.68 -29.05
C ILE A 515 12.78 21.96 -29.75
N GLY A 516 13.61 22.98 -29.86
CA GLY A 516 13.21 24.32 -30.33
C GLY A 516 12.58 24.35 -31.72
N GLU A 517 13.03 23.50 -32.65
CA GLU A 517 12.41 23.34 -33.97
C GLU A 517 10.97 22.78 -33.85
N HIS A 518 10.75 21.77 -33.00
CA HIS A 518 9.44 21.18 -32.78
C HIS A 518 8.49 22.09 -32.00
N LEU A 519 9.04 22.95 -31.11
CA LEU A 519 8.27 24.01 -30.42
C LEU A 519 7.76 25.05 -31.41
N ARG A 520 8.64 25.55 -32.29
CA ARG A 520 8.26 26.55 -33.32
C ARG A 520 7.28 26.01 -34.34
N ALA A 521 7.36 24.73 -34.62
CA ALA A 521 6.45 24.04 -35.54
C ALA A 521 5.11 23.61 -34.87
N GLY A 522 4.88 23.94 -33.59
CA GLY A 522 3.66 23.55 -32.85
C GLY A 522 3.51 22.05 -32.57
N ARG A 523 4.56 21.24 -32.85
CA ARG A 523 4.52 19.78 -32.65
C ARG A 523 4.77 19.35 -31.20
N VAL A 524 5.40 20.24 -30.42
CA VAL A 524 5.61 20.05 -28.98
C VAL A 524 5.18 21.34 -28.29
N ALA A 525 4.33 21.23 -27.28
CA ALA A 525 4.09 22.30 -26.31
C ALA A 525 4.85 21.97 -25.02
N LEU A 526 5.44 22.99 -24.40
CA LEU A 526 6.23 22.83 -23.19
C LEU A 526 5.99 24.01 -22.24
N ALA A 527 5.54 23.71 -21.03
CA ALA A 527 5.35 24.66 -19.94
C ALA A 527 5.99 24.17 -18.65
N THR A 528 6.26 25.10 -17.73
CA THR A 528 6.68 24.74 -16.37
C THR A 528 5.83 25.50 -15.36
N HIS A 529 5.45 24.78 -14.30
CA HIS A 529 4.77 25.32 -13.15
C HIS A 529 5.57 24.91 -11.90
N ALA A 530 6.46 25.76 -11.45
CA ALA A 530 7.43 25.49 -10.39
C ALA A 530 8.33 24.26 -10.72
N VAL A 531 8.07 23.10 -10.14
CA VAL A 531 8.82 21.84 -10.36
C VAL A 531 8.11 20.88 -11.32
N GLN A 532 6.90 21.21 -11.73
CA GLN A 532 6.12 20.40 -12.69
C GLN A 532 6.42 20.87 -14.10
N ILE A 533 6.67 19.91 -14.98
CA ILE A 533 6.89 20.10 -16.41
C ILE A 533 5.68 19.53 -17.12
N ASP A 534 5.00 20.37 -17.88
CA ASP A 534 3.90 19.96 -18.74
C ASP A 534 4.42 19.95 -20.18
N MET A 535 4.34 18.77 -20.83
CA MET A 535 4.75 18.57 -22.21
C MET A 535 3.62 17.92 -22.99
N ALA A 536 3.22 18.50 -24.10
CA ALA A 536 2.29 17.88 -25.03
C ALA A 536 3.00 17.57 -26.37
N LEU A 537 2.76 16.37 -26.89
CA LEU A 537 3.25 15.88 -28.18
C LEU A 537 2.07 15.76 -29.15
N SER A 538 2.10 16.57 -30.22
CA SER A 538 1.14 16.54 -31.32
C SER A 538 1.91 16.32 -32.63
N LEU A 539 2.29 15.05 -32.86
CA LEU A 539 3.21 14.66 -33.93
C LEU A 539 2.42 14.25 -35.19
N ASP A 540 2.11 15.23 -36.03
CA ASP A 540 1.46 15.09 -37.33
C ASP A 540 2.42 14.77 -38.48
N ARG A 541 3.74 14.96 -38.26
CA ARG A 541 4.83 14.59 -39.17
C ARG A 541 5.88 13.77 -38.44
N LEU A 542 6.62 12.94 -39.19
CA LEU A 542 7.64 12.05 -38.65
C LEU A 542 8.68 12.85 -37.83
N ALA A 543 8.78 12.51 -36.55
CA ALA A 543 9.76 13.15 -35.65
C ALA A 543 11.13 12.46 -35.69
N GLY A 544 11.15 11.15 -36.01
CA GLY A 544 12.35 10.35 -36.21
C GLY A 544 13.06 9.93 -34.91
N ARG A 545 13.91 8.91 -35.03
CA ARG A 545 14.60 8.27 -33.90
C ARG A 545 15.45 9.25 -33.07
N ARG A 546 16.20 10.15 -33.75
CA ARG A 546 17.10 11.10 -33.09
C ARG A 546 16.36 12.05 -32.14
N PHE A 547 15.16 12.47 -32.52
CA PHE A 547 14.32 13.33 -31.68
C PHE A 547 13.98 12.63 -30.35
N PHE A 548 13.44 11.43 -30.41
CA PHE A 548 13.05 10.68 -29.20
C PHE A 548 14.23 10.33 -28.32
N ASP A 549 15.39 9.98 -28.88
CA ASP A 549 16.60 9.67 -28.14
C ASP A 549 17.18 10.92 -27.42
N GLN A 550 17.08 12.08 -28.05
CA GLN A 550 17.49 13.37 -27.44
C GLN A 550 16.49 13.80 -26.37
N LEU A 551 15.20 13.74 -26.68
CA LEU A 551 14.13 14.05 -25.72
C LEU A 551 14.24 13.19 -24.47
N ALA A 552 14.39 11.88 -24.65
CA ALA A 552 14.53 10.93 -23.54
C ALA A 552 15.73 11.26 -22.65
N ARG A 553 16.89 11.59 -23.23
CA ARG A 553 18.10 11.99 -22.46
C ARG A 553 17.88 13.27 -21.67
N ARG A 554 17.23 14.27 -22.26
CA ARG A 554 17.02 15.56 -21.61
C ARG A 554 15.97 15.52 -20.53
N LEU A 555 14.87 14.81 -20.75
CA LEU A 555 13.85 14.57 -19.73
C LEU A 555 14.42 13.75 -18.57
N ASP A 556 15.17 12.70 -18.86
CA ASP A 556 15.86 11.89 -17.87
C ASP A 556 16.83 12.72 -17.00
N HIS A 557 17.62 13.61 -17.63
CA HIS A 557 18.49 14.52 -16.91
C HIS A 557 17.71 15.58 -16.10
N LEU A 558 16.58 16.06 -16.61
CA LEU A 558 15.73 16.99 -15.91
C LEU A 558 15.05 16.33 -14.71
N LEU A 559 14.51 15.13 -14.89
CA LEU A 559 13.93 14.33 -13.81
C LEU A 559 14.96 13.78 -12.81
N SER A 560 16.26 13.92 -13.08
CA SER A 560 17.30 13.68 -12.07
C SER A 560 17.31 14.75 -10.98
N VAL A 561 16.68 15.91 -11.21
CA VAL A 561 16.33 16.85 -10.12
C VAL A 561 15.24 16.21 -9.27
N ARG A 562 15.47 16.18 -7.98
CA ARG A 562 14.76 15.31 -7.04
C ARG A 562 13.25 15.53 -7.01
N ASP A 563 12.78 16.77 -7.16
CA ASP A 563 11.38 17.15 -7.03
C ASP A 563 10.69 17.43 -8.38
N ALA A 564 11.40 17.24 -9.49
CA ALA A 564 10.83 17.45 -10.82
C ALA A 564 9.80 16.37 -11.16
N THR A 565 8.63 16.80 -11.62
CA THR A 565 7.55 15.94 -12.12
C THR A 565 7.28 16.25 -13.59
N LEU A 566 6.80 15.27 -14.33
CA LEU A 566 6.46 15.40 -15.75
C LEU A 566 5.01 14.98 -15.99
N LYS A 567 4.22 15.86 -16.60
CA LYS A 567 2.97 15.50 -17.24
C LYS A 567 3.21 15.47 -18.75
N LEU A 568 3.19 14.26 -19.34
CA LEU A 568 3.41 14.03 -20.75
C LEU A 568 2.07 13.73 -21.42
N THR A 569 1.55 14.66 -22.21
CA THR A 569 0.32 14.47 -22.99
C THR A 569 0.69 14.04 -24.42
N ILE A 570 0.09 12.97 -24.92
CA ILE A 570 0.26 12.50 -26.30
C ILE A 570 -1.09 12.68 -27.00
N GLU A 571 -1.16 13.75 -27.81
CA GLU A 571 -2.39 14.16 -28.50
C GLU A 571 -2.52 13.49 -29.88
N ARG A 572 -1.42 13.48 -30.66
CA ARG A 572 -1.34 12.89 -32.00
C ARG A 572 -0.01 12.17 -32.17
N LEU A 573 -0.03 11.03 -32.82
CA LEU A 573 1.16 10.23 -33.07
C LEU A 573 1.03 9.44 -34.37
N LEU A 574 2.07 9.46 -35.20
CA LEU A 574 2.14 8.59 -36.37
C LEU A 574 2.58 7.18 -35.97
N SER A 575 2.05 6.16 -36.65
CA SER A 575 2.39 4.75 -36.38
C SER A 575 3.91 4.48 -36.44
N ARG A 576 4.66 5.19 -37.30
CA ARG A 576 6.12 5.07 -37.41
C ARG A 576 6.90 5.65 -36.23
N ASP A 577 6.28 6.52 -35.43
CA ASP A 577 6.90 7.14 -34.25
C ASP A 577 6.61 6.39 -32.96
N VAL A 578 5.72 5.40 -32.97
CA VAL A 578 5.36 4.57 -31.80
C VAL A 578 6.59 3.96 -31.15
N ALA A 579 7.48 3.33 -31.92
CA ALA A 579 8.73 2.77 -31.41
C ALA A 579 9.66 3.85 -30.77
N GLY A 580 9.52 5.11 -31.15
CA GLY A 580 10.21 6.24 -30.55
C GLY A 580 9.67 6.56 -29.16
N VAL A 581 8.33 6.58 -29.03
CA VAL A 581 7.64 6.77 -27.74
C VAL A 581 7.95 5.62 -26.78
N ASP A 582 7.91 4.38 -27.25
CA ASP A 582 8.24 3.20 -26.42
C ASP A 582 9.67 3.29 -25.84
N ARG A 583 10.65 3.72 -26.63
CA ARG A 583 12.02 3.94 -26.15
C ARG A 583 12.09 5.08 -25.14
N LEU A 584 11.37 6.17 -25.38
CA LEU A 584 11.26 7.31 -24.47
C LEU A 584 10.72 6.83 -23.11
N LEU A 585 9.59 6.13 -23.11
CA LEU A 585 8.95 5.62 -21.90
C LEU A 585 9.84 4.59 -21.19
N THR A 586 10.46 3.67 -21.93
CA THR A 586 11.41 2.69 -21.36
C THR A 586 12.54 3.38 -20.61
N ARG A 587 13.13 4.44 -21.18
CA ARG A 587 14.20 5.20 -20.52
C ARG A 587 13.71 5.95 -19.29
N LEU A 588 12.52 6.51 -19.35
CA LEU A 588 11.93 7.28 -18.26
C LEU A 588 11.33 6.41 -17.15
N ALA A 589 11.21 5.09 -17.35
CA ALA A 589 10.54 4.17 -16.43
C ALA A 589 11.12 4.19 -15.00
N ARG A 590 12.41 4.54 -14.82
CA ARG A 590 13.03 4.70 -13.49
C ARG A 590 12.49 5.88 -12.69
N HIS A 591 11.80 6.81 -13.35
CA HIS A 591 11.15 7.99 -12.75
C HIS A 591 9.62 7.87 -12.74
N GLY A 592 9.09 6.68 -13.02
CA GLY A 592 7.69 6.42 -13.35
C GLY A 592 6.67 7.09 -12.41
N ASP A 593 6.90 7.06 -11.10
CA ASP A 593 5.97 7.66 -10.12
C ASP A 593 5.87 9.18 -10.19
N ARG A 594 6.84 9.82 -10.83
CA ARG A 594 6.88 11.27 -11.04
C ARG A 594 6.39 11.67 -12.43
N ILE A 595 5.92 10.69 -13.20
CA ILE A 595 5.48 10.90 -14.57
C ILE A 595 4.01 10.52 -14.70
N SER A 596 3.20 11.50 -15.07
CA SER A 596 1.82 11.30 -15.52
C SER A 596 1.79 11.30 -17.04
N ILE A 597 1.26 10.24 -17.64
CA ILE A 597 1.07 10.15 -19.08
C ILE A 597 -0.41 10.35 -19.35
N VAL A 598 -0.72 11.38 -20.11
CA VAL A 598 -2.08 11.67 -20.60
C VAL A 598 -2.15 11.18 -22.04
N LEU A 599 -3.02 10.21 -22.28
CA LEU A 599 -3.16 9.56 -23.58
C LEU A 599 -4.59 9.76 -24.09
N ASN A 600 -4.72 10.23 -25.32
CA ASN A 600 -6.00 10.23 -26.01
C ASN A 600 -6.49 8.79 -26.24
N THR A 601 -7.77 8.52 -25.97
CA THR A 601 -8.36 7.18 -26.10
C THR A 601 -8.23 6.58 -27.50
N GLN A 602 -8.07 7.39 -28.54
CA GLN A 602 -7.80 6.91 -29.90
C GLN A 602 -6.38 6.35 -30.10
N LEU A 603 -5.43 6.73 -29.25
CA LEU A 603 -4.02 6.30 -29.33
C LEU A 603 -3.71 5.08 -28.46
N VAL A 604 -4.68 4.61 -27.68
CA VAL A 604 -4.52 3.48 -26.76
C VAL A 604 -4.05 2.20 -27.48
N HIS A 605 -4.51 1.99 -28.72
CA HIS A 605 -4.10 0.82 -29.54
C HIS A 605 -2.67 0.95 -30.11
N LEU A 606 -2.13 2.17 -30.15
CA LEU A 606 -0.82 2.44 -30.74
C LEU A 606 0.29 2.49 -29.69
N VAL A 607 0.03 3.12 -28.53
CA VAL A 607 1.05 3.38 -27.50
C VAL A 607 0.85 2.45 -26.32
N ARG A 608 1.86 1.62 -26.03
CA ARG A 608 1.87 0.75 -24.86
C ARG A 608 2.45 1.49 -23.65
N VAL A 609 1.59 1.87 -22.71
CA VAL A 609 2.00 2.49 -21.45
C VAL A 609 1.93 1.47 -20.33
N ASP A 610 3.06 1.25 -19.64
CA ASP A 610 3.09 0.41 -18.44
C ASP A 610 2.46 1.19 -17.26
N SER A 611 1.14 1.03 -17.04
CA SER A 611 0.39 1.72 -16.00
C SER A 611 0.84 1.32 -14.58
N SER A 612 1.49 0.16 -14.41
CA SER A 612 2.08 -0.23 -13.13
C SER A 612 3.27 0.68 -12.75
N ARG A 613 3.94 1.28 -13.73
CA ARG A 613 5.07 2.19 -13.52
C ARG A 613 4.68 3.66 -13.56
N PHE A 614 3.87 4.05 -14.55
CA PHE A 614 3.46 5.43 -14.77
C PHE A 614 2.05 5.68 -14.24
N ARG A 615 1.73 6.94 -13.94
CA ARG A 615 0.34 7.35 -13.75
C ARG A 615 -0.26 7.58 -15.14
N LEU A 616 -1.10 6.67 -15.60
CA LEU A 616 -1.80 6.78 -16.88
C LEU A 616 -3.16 7.47 -16.67
N LEU A 617 -3.35 8.59 -17.36
CA LEU A 617 -4.60 9.32 -17.45
C LEU A 617 -5.14 9.18 -18.89
N LEU A 618 -6.39 8.82 -19.03
CA LEU A 618 -7.04 8.66 -20.32
C LEU A 618 -8.01 9.82 -20.52
N THR A 619 -7.90 10.49 -21.66
CA THR A 619 -8.77 11.62 -22.02
C THR A 619 -9.52 11.28 -23.29
N ASP A 620 -10.82 11.58 -23.33
CA ASP A 620 -11.56 11.54 -24.58
C ASP A 620 -10.98 12.58 -25.55
N ALA A 621 -11.05 12.27 -26.85
CA ALA A 621 -10.71 13.26 -27.86
C ALA A 621 -11.55 14.50 -27.56
N ALA A 622 -10.89 15.64 -27.37
CA ALA A 622 -11.61 16.90 -27.29
C ALA A 622 -12.54 16.99 -28.50
N ALA A 623 -13.84 17.05 -28.22
CA ALA A 623 -14.85 17.27 -29.24
C ALA A 623 -14.62 18.60 -29.97
#